data_238b5c9be3e2a611e080bfa8b09c714d
#
_entry.id   238b5c9be3e2a611e080bfa8b09c714d
#
_cell.length_a   1.000
_cell.length_b   1.000
_cell.length_c   1.000
_cell.angle_alpha   90.00
_cell.angle_beta   90.00
_cell.angle_gamma   90.00
#
_symmetry.space_group_name_H-M   'P 1'
#
loop_
_entity.id
_entity.type
_entity.pdbx_description
1 polymer ?
#
loop_
_entity_poly.entity_id
_entity_poly.type
_entity_poly.pdbx_seq_one_letter_code
_entity_poly.pdbx_strand_id
1 'polypeptide(L)'
;MALIKDTTFVCFDCEATGLDTAGDRIIEVAVATFTLDGIIDSFETLIDPERPIPDVSIAIHHITQDMIQGKPKIADVLPQILPLINKHPIIGHGISFDIDLIDIAARRANLACQIKKNLSFDTLRLARLYGESPTNSLQQLRMHFNIAEEGAHRAMSDVIVNIQVFKRLASQFKTIEQLIETLSKPITLKNMPLGKHKGRAMKEVPLEYLLWAARQEFDQDLLFSLRSEINRRKKGDSFSQLANPFAGLQ
;
A
#
# COMPACT_ATOMS: atom_id res chain seq x y z
N MET A 1 14.14 -20.44 -10.88
CA MET A 1 13.84 -19.01 -10.97
C MET A 1 12.54 -18.85 -11.73
N ALA A 2 11.50 -18.31 -11.07
CA ALA A 2 10.22 -18.07 -11.72
C ALA A 2 10.29 -16.77 -12.55
N LEU A 3 9.96 -16.85 -13.84
CA LEU A 3 9.95 -15.69 -14.70
C LEU A 3 8.66 -14.89 -14.46
N ILE A 4 8.77 -13.57 -14.36
CA ILE A 4 7.62 -12.70 -14.15
C ILE A 4 6.59 -12.86 -15.28
N LYS A 5 7.05 -12.98 -16.54
CA LYS A 5 6.17 -13.15 -17.70
C LYS A 5 5.32 -14.44 -17.67
N ASP A 6 5.81 -15.48 -16.99
CA ASP A 6 5.16 -16.79 -16.92
C ASP A 6 4.40 -16.97 -15.57
N THR A 7 4.37 -15.93 -14.75
CA THR A 7 3.74 -15.96 -13.42
C THR A 7 2.32 -15.41 -13.49
N THR A 8 1.40 -16.14 -12.89
CA THR A 8 0.06 -15.62 -12.58
C THR A 8 0.11 -14.91 -11.23
N PHE A 9 -0.38 -13.69 -11.17
CA PHE A 9 -0.51 -12.86 -9.98
C PHE A 9 -1.97 -12.71 -9.59
N VAL A 10 -2.20 -12.28 -8.36
CA VAL A 10 -3.50 -11.79 -7.90
C VAL A 10 -3.36 -10.35 -7.43
N CYS A 11 -4.23 -9.48 -7.90
CA CYS A 11 -4.37 -8.12 -7.41
C CYS A 11 -5.73 -8.00 -6.74
N PHE A 12 -5.79 -7.35 -5.59
CA PHE A 12 -7.05 -7.04 -4.93
C PHE A 12 -6.97 -5.70 -4.21
N ASP A 13 -8.14 -5.15 -3.94
CA ASP A 13 -8.37 -3.90 -3.24
C ASP A 13 -9.65 -3.98 -2.44
N CYS A 14 -9.71 -3.30 -1.28
CA CYS A 14 -10.85 -3.30 -0.39
C CYS A 14 -11.22 -1.87 0.00
N GLU A 15 -12.52 -1.54 -0.12
CA GLU A 15 -13.08 -0.39 0.58
C GLU A 15 -13.58 -0.79 1.95
N ALA A 16 -13.45 0.09 2.94
CA ALA A 16 -13.78 -0.20 4.32
C ALA A 16 -14.51 0.96 5.02
N THR A 17 -15.15 0.67 6.15
CA THR A 17 -15.82 1.68 6.98
C THR A 17 -14.86 2.67 7.64
N GLY A 18 -13.55 2.43 7.57
CA GLY A 18 -12.50 3.29 8.13
C GLY A 18 -11.13 2.63 8.05
N LEU A 19 -10.15 3.23 8.75
CA LEU A 19 -8.74 2.84 8.68
C LEU A 19 -8.26 1.94 9.83
N ASP A 20 -9.10 1.63 10.80
CA ASP A 20 -8.78 0.70 11.88
C ASP A 20 -9.10 -0.73 11.45
N THR A 21 -8.11 -1.49 10.99
CA THR A 21 -8.29 -2.87 10.54
C THR A 21 -8.91 -3.77 11.61
N ALA A 22 -8.68 -3.49 12.90
CA ALA A 22 -9.27 -4.23 14.01
C ALA A 22 -10.73 -3.87 14.28
N GLY A 23 -11.11 -2.60 14.11
CA GLY A 23 -12.47 -2.10 14.37
C GLY A 23 -13.35 -2.08 13.13
N ASP A 24 -12.81 -1.69 12.00
CA ASP A 24 -13.57 -1.46 10.77
C ASP A 24 -13.96 -2.73 9.99
N ARG A 25 -14.76 -2.56 8.96
CA ARG A 25 -15.34 -3.64 8.16
C ARG A 25 -15.20 -3.34 6.68
N ILE A 26 -14.98 -4.40 5.89
CA ILE A 26 -14.96 -4.33 4.42
C ILE A 26 -16.39 -4.06 3.93
N ILE A 27 -16.54 -3.14 2.98
CA ILE A 27 -17.79 -2.77 2.32
C ILE A 27 -17.77 -3.01 0.81
N GLU A 28 -16.60 -3.16 0.21
CA GLU A 28 -16.40 -3.60 -1.15
C GLU A 28 -15.10 -4.39 -1.23
N VAL A 29 -15.06 -5.41 -2.06
CA VAL A 29 -13.85 -6.12 -2.42
C VAL A 29 -13.82 -6.38 -3.90
N ALA A 30 -12.67 -6.14 -4.51
CA ALA A 30 -12.37 -6.53 -5.88
C ALA A 30 -11.09 -7.36 -5.91
N VAL A 31 -11.11 -8.44 -6.70
CA VAL A 31 -9.98 -9.36 -6.88
C VAL A 31 -9.84 -9.66 -8.36
N ALA A 32 -8.64 -9.64 -8.90
CA ALA A 32 -8.36 -10.08 -10.26
C ALA A 32 -7.09 -10.95 -10.29
N THR A 33 -7.16 -12.08 -10.98
CA THR A 33 -5.98 -12.87 -11.35
C THR A 33 -5.52 -12.44 -12.74
N PHE A 34 -4.22 -12.28 -12.92
CA PHE A 34 -3.66 -11.75 -14.15
C PHE A 34 -2.25 -12.25 -14.45
N THR A 35 -1.85 -12.14 -15.70
CA THR A 35 -0.46 -12.25 -16.17
C THR A 35 -0.02 -10.93 -16.80
N LEU A 36 1.21 -10.84 -17.28
CA LEU A 36 1.62 -9.66 -18.04
C LEU A 36 0.81 -9.46 -19.33
N ASP A 37 0.21 -10.52 -19.88
CA ASP A 37 -0.61 -10.43 -21.10
C ASP A 37 -2.00 -9.85 -20.83
N GLY A 38 -2.61 -10.15 -19.67
CA GLY A 38 -3.94 -9.63 -19.34
C GLY A 38 -4.54 -10.21 -18.06
N ILE A 39 -5.76 -9.76 -17.76
CA ILE A 39 -6.60 -10.30 -16.69
C ILE A 39 -7.15 -11.65 -17.17
N ILE A 40 -7.08 -12.66 -16.30
CA ILE A 40 -7.55 -14.03 -16.53
C ILE A 40 -8.97 -14.18 -15.98
N ASP A 41 -9.16 -13.73 -14.73
CA ASP A 41 -10.42 -13.84 -14.00
C ASP A 41 -10.55 -12.68 -13.03
N SER A 42 -11.78 -12.28 -12.72
CA SER A 42 -12.05 -11.19 -11.78
C SER A 42 -13.34 -11.42 -11.02
N PHE A 43 -13.38 -10.90 -9.80
CA PHE A 43 -14.55 -10.93 -8.92
C PHE A 43 -14.65 -9.58 -8.20
N GLU A 44 -15.85 -9.01 -8.14
CA GLU A 44 -16.13 -7.83 -7.32
C GLU A 44 -17.50 -7.92 -6.67
N THR A 45 -17.63 -7.37 -5.48
CA THR A 45 -18.92 -7.23 -4.82
C THR A 45 -18.91 -6.18 -3.74
N LEU A 46 -20.05 -5.49 -3.58
CA LEU A 46 -20.36 -4.75 -2.37
C LEU A 46 -20.70 -5.71 -1.25
N ILE A 47 -20.42 -5.31 0.00
CA ILE A 47 -20.56 -6.14 1.19
C ILE A 47 -21.36 -5.36 2.25
N ASP A 48 -22.29 -6.03 2.89
CA ASP A 48 -22.95 -5.51 4.09
C ASP A 48 -21.99 -5.63 5.30
N PRO A 49 -21.49 -4.51 5.86
CA PRO A 49 -20.57 -4.52 7.00
C PRO A 49 -21.25 -4.81 8.33
N GLU A 50 -22.59 -4.99 8.36
CA GLU A 50 -23.42 -5.16 9.54
C GLU A 50 -23.31 -4.00 10.55
N ARG A 51 -23.00 -2.80 10.03
CA ARG A 51 -22.86 -1.55 10.80
C ARG A 51 -23.00 -0.33 9.87
N PRO A 52 -23.31 0.85 10.44
CA PRO A 52 -23.33 2.08 9.65
C PRO A 52 -21.97 2.42 9.04
N ILE A 53 -21.98 2.98 7.82
CA ILE A 53 -20.80 3.54 7.17
C ILE A 53 -20.66 5.00 7.63
N PRO A 54 -19.51 5.43 8.18
CA PRO A 54 -19.28 6.82 8.56
C PRO A 54 -19.29 7.76 7.34
N ASP A 55 -19.84 8.96 7.48
CA ASP A 55 -19.91 9.97 6.41
C ASP A 55 -18.53 10.33 5.83
N VAL A 56 -17.51 10.33 6.69
CA VAL A 56 -16.12 10.60 6.28
C VAL A 56 -15.59 9.54 5.32
N SER A 57 -16.01 8.28 5.47
CA SER A 57 -15.65 7.17 4.58
C SER A 57 -16.45 7.25 3.29
N ILE A 58 -17.76 7.52 3.37
CA ILE A 58 -18.62 7.73 2.18
C ILE A 58 -18.07 8.86 1.30
N ALA A 59 -17.55 9.93 1.88
CA ALA A 59 -16.95 11.03 1.13
C ALA A 59 -15.69 10.63 0.34
N ILE A 60 -15.04 9.49 0.68
CA ILE A 60 -13.86 8.98 0.01
C ILE A 60 -14.23 7.99 -1.10
N HIS A 61 -14.94 6.90 -0.75
CA HIS A 61 -15.23 5.80 -1.68
C HIS A 61 -16.62 5.87 -2.32
N HIS A 62 -17.47 6.85 -1.92
CA HIS A 62 -18.81 7.11 -2.45
C HIS A 62 -19.82 5.95 -2.34
N ILE A 63 -19.54 4.93 -1.52
CA ILE A 63 -20.45 3.82 -1.24
C ILE A 63 -21.36 4.23 -0.09
N THR A 64 -22.65 4.37 -0.38
CA THR A 64 -23.66 4.79 0.60
C THR A 64 -24.29 3.60 1.32
N GLN A 65 -24.98 3.87 2.44
CA GLN A 65 -25.67 2.84 3.20
C GLN A 65 -26.73 2.11 2.35
N ASP A 66 -27.40 2.81 1.44
CA ASP A 66 -28.43 2.20 0.57
C ASP A 66 -27.82 1.23 -0.45
N MET A 67 -26.61 1.49 -0.92
CA MET A 67 -25.91 0.62 -1.91
C MET A 67 -25.56 -0.75 -1.35
N ILE A 68 -25.31 -0.85 -0.05
CA ILE A 68 -24.91 -2.09 0.62
C ILE A 68 -26.10 -2.88 1.19
N GLN A 69 -27.30 -2.30 1.17
CA GLN A 69 -28.50 -2.95 1.68
C GLN A 69 -28.79 -4.23 0.89
N GLY A 70 -28.92 -5.37 1.61
CA GLY A 70 -29.18 -6.68 1.01
C GLY A 70 -27.99 -7.30 0.29
N LYS A 71 -26.79 -6.72 0.41
CA LYS A 71 -25.56 -7.32 -0.11
C LYS A 71 -25.09 -8.47 0.78
N PRO A 72 -24.27 -9.40 0.25
CA PRO A 72 -23.73 -10.49 1.06
C PRO A 72 -22.86 -9.96 2.20
N LYS A 73 -22.74 -10.72 3.26
CA LYS A 73 -21.76 -10.46 4.32
C LYS A 73 -20.38 -10.95 3.91
N ILE A 74 -19.35 -10.40 4.53
CA ILE A 74 -17.96 -10.79 4.21
C ILE A 74 -17.73 -12.30 4.42
N ALA A 75 -18.40 -12.92 5.41
CA ALA A 75 -18.29 -14.36 5.65
C ALA A 75 -18.78 -15.22 4.48
N ASP A 76 -19.73 -14.73 3.69
CA ASP A 76 -20.27 -15.41 2.51
C ASP A 76 -19.38 -15.21 1.26
N VAL A 77 -18.61 -14.13 1.27
CA VAL A 77 -17.73 -13.73 0.15
C VAL A 77 -16.34 -14.36 0.28
N LEU A 78 -15.78 -14.42 1.48
CA LEU A 78 -14.44 -14.96 1.74
C LEU A 78 -14.19 -16.35 1.13
N PRO A 79 -15.11 -17.33 1.19
CA PRO A 79 -14.91 -18.64 0.55
C PRO A 79 -14.70 -18.58 -0.97
N GLN A 80 -15.16 -17.51 -1.63
CA GLN A 80 -15.02 -17.33 -3.07
C GLN A 80 -13.67 -16.69 -3.42
N ILE A 81 -13.19 -15.74 -2.62
CA ILE A 81 -11.97 -14.98 -2.93
C ILE A 81 -10.70 -15.58 -2.33
N LEU A 82 -10.75 -16.19 -1.15
CA LEU A 82 -9.56 -16.78 -0.51
C LEU A 82 -8.83 -17.82 -1.37
N PRO A 83 -9.51 -18.71 -2.13
CA PRO A 83 -8.82 -19.63 -3.02
C PRO A 83 -8.03 -18.94 -4.13
N LEU A 84 -8.50 -17.78 -4.63
CA LEU A 84 -7.80 -16.97 -5.62
C LEU A 84 -6.58 -16.28 -5.01
N ILE A 85 -6.77 -15.64 -3.85
CA ILE A 85 -5.73 -14.89 -3.16
C ILE A 85 -4.60 -15.80 -2.67
N ASN A 86 -4.95 -16.94 -2.04
CA ASN A 86 -3.96 -17.84 -1.41
C ASN A 86 -3.08 -18.59 -2.42
N LYS A 87 -3.41 -18.57 -3.70
CA LYS A 87 -2.73 -19.38 -4.73
C LYS A 87 -1.58 -18.65 -5.43
N HIS A 88 -1.64 -17.33 -5.51
CA HIS A 88 -0.76 -16.52 -6.36
C HIS A 88 -0.01 -15.44 -5.55
N PRO A 89 1.15 -14.96 -6.03
CA PRO A 89 1.78 -13.77 -5.47
C PRO A 89 0.83 -12.57 -5.55
N ILE A 90 0.75 -11.83 -4.46
CA ILE A 90 -0.18 -10.70 -4.29
C ILE A 90 0.46 -9.42 -4.84
N ILE A 91 -0.32 -8.65 -5.58
CA ILE A 91 0.01 -7.29 -6.01
C ILE A 91 -1.02 -6.34 -5.41
N GLY A 92 -0.57 -5.19 -4.88
CA GLY A 92 -1.45 -4.14 -4.40
C GLY A 92 -0.68 -2.84 -4.16
N HIS A 93 -1.38 -1.76 -3.88
CA HIS A 93 -0.82 -0.43 -3.66
C HIS A 93 -0.98 -0.02 -2.20
N GLY A 94 0.09 -0.12 -1.40
CA GLY A 94 -0.02 -0.04 0.05
C GLY A 94 -0.72 -1.26 0.64
N ILE A 95 -0.57 -2.41 0.03
CA ILE A 95 -1.35 -3.64 0.17
C ILE A 95 -1.41 -4.22 1.59
N SER A 96 -0.55 -3.80 2.49
CA SER A 96 -0.53 -4.31 3.87
C SER A 96 -1.86 -4.09 4.60
N PHE A 97 -2.53 -2.97 4.33
CA PHE A 97 -3.83 -2.65 4.90
C PHE A 97 -4.91 -3.65 4.47
N ASP A 98 -5.00 -3.92 3.16
CA ASP A 98 -5.98 -4.85 2.59
C ASP A 98 -5.73 -6.29 3.05
N ILE A 99 -4.46 -6.69 3.13
CA ILE A 99 -4.06 -8.00 3.68
C ILE A 99 -4.54 -8.14 5.13
N ASP A 100 -4.38 -7.10 5.95
CA ASP A 100 -4.82 -7.10 7.33
C ASP A 100 -6.35 -7.14 7.44
N LEU A 101 -7.07 -6.39 6.61
CA LEU A 101 -8.54 -6.42 6.56
C LEU A 101 -9.07 -7.82 6.24
N ILE A 102 -8.54 -8.46 5.19
CA ILE A 102 -8.94 -9.82 4.78
C ILE A 102 -8.59 -10.86 5.86
N ASP A 103 -7.38 -10.82 6.42
CA ASP A 103 -6.94 -11.74 7.47
C ASP A 103 -7.82 -11.63 8.72
N ILE A 104 -8.14 -10.41 9.15
CA ILE A 104 -9.00 -10.18 10.31
C ILE A 104 -10.45 -10.58 10.03
N ALA A 105 -10.96 -10.28 8.83
CA ALA A 105 -12.30 -10.69 8.42
C ALA A 105 -12.42 -12.22 8.39
N ALA A 106 -11.43 -12.94 7.87
CA ALA A 106 -11.39 -14.39 7.84
C ALA A 106 -11.36 -14.99 9.26
N ARG A 107 -10.55 -14.42 10.16
CA ARG A 107 -10.53 -14.84 11.58
C ARG A 107 -11.88 -14.66 12.26
N ARG A 108 -12.57 -13.54 12.03
CA ARG A 108 -13.92 -13.29 12.57
C ARG A 108 -14.95 -14.29 12.06
N ALA A 109 -14.80 -14.70 10.79
CA ALA A 109 -15.66 -15.71 10.17
C ALA A 109 -15.25 -17.16 10.53
N ASN A 110 -14.20 -17.36 11.36
CA ASN A 110 -13.61 -18.66 11.66
C ASN A 110 -13.17 -19.45 10.43
N LEU A 111 -12.70 -18.73 9.38
CA LEU A 111 -12.19 -19.31 8.15
C LEU A 111 -10.66 -19.40 8.19
N ALA A 112 -10.12 -20.49 7.66
CA ALA A 112 -8.67 -20.64 7.51
C ALA A 112 -8.16 -19.66 6.45
N CYS A 113 -7.23 -18.78 6.85
CA CYS A 113 -6.60 -17.80 5.97
C CYS A 113 -5.08 -17.87 6.10
N GLN A 114 -4.39 -17.89 4.97
CA GLN A 114 -2.92 -17.89 4.94
C GLN A 114 -2.36 -16.66 4.19
N ILE A 115 -3.18 -15.65 3.94
CA ILE A 115 -2.83 -14.47 3.13
C ILE A 115 -1.53 -13.81 3.58
N LYS A 116 -1.27 -13.74 4.89
CA LYS A 116 -0.02 -13.18 5.45
C LYS A 116 1.24 -14.01 5.15
N LYS A 117 1.09 -15.24 4.69
CA LYS A 117 2.22 -16.10 4.28
C LYS A 117 2.49 -15.98 2.78
N ASN A 118 1.57 -15.39 2.03
CA ASN A 118 1.75 -15.21 0.59
C ASN A 118 2.85 -14.19 0.32
N LEU A 119 3.56 -14.45 -0.76
CA LEU A 119 4.46 -13.45 -1.34
C LEU A 119 3.63 -12.25 -1.81
N SER A 120 4.00 -11.06 -1.40
CA SER A 120 3.33 -9.83 -1.80
C SER A 120 4.33 -8.79 -2.32
N PHE A 121 3.92 -8.07 -3.37
CA PHE A 121 4.69 -6.98 -3.97
C PHE A 121 3.87 -5.70 -3.96
N ASP A 122 4.33 -4.73 -3.20
CA ASP A 122 3.70 -3.44 -3.04
C ASP A 122 4.12 -2.50 -4.18
N THR A 123 3.17 -2.12 -5.03
CA THR A 123 3.41 -1.18 -6.13
C THR A 123 3.73 0.23 -5.65
N LEU A 124 3.30 0.64 -4.45
CA LEU A 124 3.74 1.88 -3.83
C LEU A 124 5.25 1.87 -3.61
N ARG A 125 5.82 0.76 -3.16
CA ARG A 125 7.26 0.62 -2.97
C ARG A 125 8.01 0.58 -4.30
N LEU A 126 7.48 -0.12 -5.31
CA LEU A 126 8.05 -0.08 -6.66
C LEU A 126 8.02 1.33 -7.25
N ALA A 127 6.92 2.09 -7.04
CA ALA A 127 6.80 3.46 -7.49
C ALA A 127 7.79 4.41 -6.78
N ARG A 128 8.07 4.19 -5.51
CA ARG A 128 9.12 4.93 -4.77
C ARG A 128 10.50 4.78 -5.39
N LEU A 129 10.79 3.63 -6.01
CA LEU A 129 12.07 3.34 -6.67
C LEU A 129 12.09 3.78 -8.14
N TYR A 130 11.02 3.54 -8.88
CA TYR A 130 11.03 3.57 -10.35
C TYR A 130 9.87 4.36 -10.97
N GLY A 131 8.98 4.93 -10.15
CA GLY A 131 7.76 5.57 -10.65
C GLY A 131 8.01 6.91 -11.34
N GLU A 132 9.06 7.65 -10.95
CA GLU A 132 9.40 8.98 -11.45
C GLU A 132 8.23 9.98 -11.46
N SER A 133 7.18 9.68 -10.68
CA SER A 133 5.98 10.49 -10.55
C SER A 133 6.15 11.57 -9.46
N PRO A 134 5.46 12.72 -9.56
CA PRO A 134 5.50 13.77 -8.55
C PRO A 134 5.10 13.28 -7.15
N THR A 135 4.12 12.39 -7.09
CA THR A 135 3.77 11.63 -5.89
C THR A 135 3.51 10.16 -6.27
N ASN A 136 3.53 9.28 -5.28
CA ASN A 136 3.35 7.85 -5.52
C ASN A 136 1.94 7.35 -5.19
N SER A 137 0.92 8.24 -5.15
CA SER A 137 -0.48 7.79 -5.04
C SER A 137 -0.92 7.09 -6.33
N LEU A 138 -1.82 6.10 -6.22
CA LEU A 138 -2.27 5.32 -7.37
C LEU A 138 -2.88 6.22 -8.46
N GLN A 139 -3.69 7.21 -8.06
CA GLN A 139 -4.27 8.21 -8.96
C GLN A 139 -3.18 9.03 -9.71
N GLN A 140 -2.12 9.44 -9.03
CA GLN A 140 -1.05 10.20 -9.67
C GLN A 140 -0.22 9.33 -10.62
N LEU A 141 0.03 8.07 -10.25
CA LEU A 141 0.68 7.09 -11.12
C LEU A 141 -0.17 6.78 -12.36
N ARG A 142 -1.50 6.68 -12.19
CA ARG A 142 -2.43 6.54 -13.31
C ARG A 142 -2.27 7.67 -14.32
N MET A 143 -2.29 8.92 -13.85
CA MET A 143 -2.11 10.09 -14.73
C MET A 143 -0.72 10.12 -15.35
N HIS A 144 0.32 9.88 -14.57
CA HIS A 144 1.72 9.88 -15.04
C HIS A 144 1.97 8.84 -16.14
N PHE A 145 1.38 7.66 -16.02
CA PHE A 145 1.52 6.57 -17.00
C PHE A 145 0.47 6.61 -18.12
N ASN A 146 -0.41 7.62 -18.17
CA ASN A 146 -1.52 7.74 -19.12
C ASN A 146 -2.41 6.49 -19.14
N ILE A 147 -2.73 5.94 -17.97
CA ILE A 147 -3.66 4.83 -17.82
C ILE A 147 -5.09 5.40 -17.85
N ALA A 148 -5.96 4.82 -18.67
CA ALA A 148 -7.36 5.23 -18.79
C ALA A 148 -8.09 5.13 -17.43
N GLU A 149 -9.08 6.00 -17.22
CA GLU A 149 -9.93 5.98 -16.04
C GLU A 149 -11.21 5.21 -16.32
N GLU A 150 -11.50 4.23 -15.49
CA GLU A 150 -12.75 3.48 -15.52
C GLU A 150 -13.39 3.55 -14.12
N GLY A 151 -13.90 4.73 -13.73
CA GLY A 151 -14.59 4.93 -12.45
C GLY A 151 -13.65 4.99 -11.23
N ALA A 152 -13.18 6.17 -10.84
CA ALA A 152 -12.30 6.35 -9.68
C ALA A 152 -13.01 5.99 -8.35
N HIS A 153 -12.22 5.52 -7.37
CA HIS A 153 -12.65 5.16 -6.01
C HIS A 153 -13.70 4.04 -5.97
N ARG A 154 -13.49 3.03 -6.77
CA ARG A 154 -14.19 1.74 -6.73
C ARG A 154 -13.14 0.64 -6.81
N ALA A 155 -13.22 -0.33 -5.92
CA ALA A 155 -12.18 -1.33 -5.73
C ALA A 155 -11.71 -1.99 -7.05
N MET A 156 -12.61 -2.32 -7.99
CA MET A 156 -12.21 -2.92 -9.28
C MET A 156 -11.45 -1.94 -10.17
N SER A 157 -11.82 -0.66 -10.17
CA SER A 157 -11.08 0.36 -10.93
C SER A 157 -9.65 0.50 -10.42
N ASP A 158 -9.48 0.52 -9.10
CA ASP A 158 -8.16 0.61 -8.46
C ASP A 158 -7.34 -0.66 -8.71
N VAL A 159 -7.96 -1.85 -8.70
CA VAL A 159 -7.33 -3.11 -9.12
C VAL A 159 -6.81 -3.04 -10.56
N ILE A 160 -7.64 -2.58 -11.52
CA ILE A 160 -7.24 -2.48 -12.93
C ILE A 160 -6.08 -1.50 -13.12
N VAL A 161 -6.17 -0.31 -12.50
CA VAL A 161 -5.10 0.69 -12.54
C VAL A 161 -3.82 0.13 -11.92
N ASN A 162 -3.93 -0.54 -10.77
CA ASN A 162 -2.78 -1.10 -10.08
C ASN A 162 -2.08 -2.21 -10.90
N ILE A 163 -2.85 -3.07 -11.58
CA ILE A 163 -2.29 -4.06 -12.52
C ILE A 163 -1.48 -3.36 -13.63
N GLN A 164 -1.99 -2.28 -14.22
CA GLN A 164 -1.28 -1.54 -15.26
C GLN A 164 -0.02 -0.85 -14.71
N VAL A 165 -0.10 -0.25 -13.52
CA VAL A 165 1.05 0.31 -12.81
C VAL A 165 2.10 -0.76 -12.55
N PHE A 166 1.68 -1.93 -12.03
CA PHE A 166 2.60 -3.06 -11.81
C PHE A 166 3.29 -3.49 -13.09
N LYS A 167 2.55 -3.70 -14.18
CA LYS A 167 3.15 -4.09 -15.47
C LYS A 167 4.23 -3.10 -15.95
N ARG A 168 4.00 -1.79 -15.78
CA ARG A 168 4.97 -0.75 -16.12
C ARG A 168 6.22 -0.82 -15.26
N LEU A 169 6.04 -0.87 -13.93
CA LEU A 169 7.13 -0.88 -12.97
C LEU A 169 7.91 -2.21 -12.97
N ALA A 170 7.22 -3.33 -13.18
CA ALA A 170 7.82 -4.66 -13.22
C ALA A 170 8.61 -4.95 -14.50
N SER A 171 8.46 -4.15 -15.55
CA SER A 171 9.17 -4.34 -16.83
C SER A 171 10.70 -4.32 -16.71
N GLN A 172 11.24 -3.79 -15.61
CA GLN A 172 12.67 -3.76 -15.30
C GLN A 172 13.20 -5.09 -14.75
N PHE A 173 12.32 -6.02 -14.38
CA PHE A 173 12.66 -7.29 -13.74
C PHE A 173 12.34 -8.46 -14.66
N LYS A 174 13.20 -9.48 -14.64
CA LYS A 174 13.00 -10.73 -15.38
C LYS A 174 12.40 -11.83 -14.50
N THR A 175 12.76 -11.85 -13.21
CA THR A 175 12.39 -12.92 -12.30
C THR A 175 11.76 -12.42 -11.01
N ILE A 176 10.99 -13.27 -10.36
CA ILE A 176 10.38 -13.01 -9.05
C ILE A 176 11.45 -12.76 -7.97
N GLU A 177 12.56 -13.49 -8.04
CA GLU A 177 13.66 -13.34 -7.09
C GLU A 177 14.28 -11.95 -7.14
N GLN A 178 14.37 -11.32 -8.33
CA GLN A 178 14.84 -9.93 -8.47
C GLN A 178 13.88 -8.94 -7.78
N LEU A 179 12.56 -9.14 -7.91
CA LEU A 179 11.57 -8.33 -7.19
C LEU A 179 11.72 -8.49 -5.68
N ILE A 180 11.85 -9.74 -5.20
CA ILE A 180 12.04 -10.04 -3.78
C ILE A 180 13.30 -9.35 -3.26
N GLU A 181 14.43 -9.51 -3.93
CA GLU A 181 15.70 -8.90 -3.51
C GLU A 181 15.59 -7.36 -3.46
N THR A 182 15.00 -6.76 -4.48
CA THR A 182 14.83 -5.31 -4.55
C THR A 182 13.95 -4.78 -3.43
N LEU A 183 12.79 -5.41 -3.19
CA LEU A 183 11.84 -4.97 -2.18
C LEU A 183 12.17 -5.46 -0.75
N SER A 184 13.18 -6.30 -0.57
CA SER A 184 13.66 -6.68 0.76
C SER A 184 14.40 -5.56 1.49
N LYS A 185 14.91 -4.58 0.74
CA LYS A 185 15.71 -3.46 1.28
C LYS A 185 14.81 -2.26 1.57
N PRO A 186 15.02 -1.55 2.70
CA PRO A 186 14.29 -0.30 2.95
C PRO A 186 14.61 0.77 1.90
N ILE A 187 13.61 1.54 1.53
CA ILE A 187 13.71 2.60 0.53
C ILE A 187 13.83 3.95 1.25
N THR A 188 14.81 4.76 0.84
CA THR A 188 14.98 6.11 1.38
C THR A 188 14.07 7.09 0.63
N LEU A 189 13.14 7.70 1.35
CA LEU A 189 12.23 8.72 0.82
C LEU A 189 12.92 10.08 0.78
N LYS A 190 12.85 10.76 -0.37
CA LYS A 190 13.39 12.11 -0.54
C LYS A 190 12.55 13.16 0.18
N ASN A 191 11.23 13.02 0.11
CA ASN A 191 10.27 13.97 0.65
C ASN A 191 9.35 13.28 1.68
N MET A 192 8.79 14.07 2.59
CA MET A 192 7.79 13.62 3.55
C MET A 192 6.50 13.25 2.80
N PRO A 193 6.01 11.99 2.87
CA PRO A 193 4.88 11.56 2.04
C PRO A 193 3.51 11.97 2.60
N LEU A 194 3.44 12.35 3.89
CA LEU A 194 2.17 12.59 4.59
C LEU A 194 2.31 13.60 5.73
N GLY A 195 1.19 13.97 6.33
CA GLY A 195 1.09 14.83 7.51
C GLY A 195 1.41 16.30 7.24
N LYS A 196 1.66 17.08 8.29
CA LYS A 196 1.87 18.54 8.26
C LYS A 196 2.97 18.99 7.30
N HIS A 197 3.97 18.15 7.04
CA HIS A 197 5.12 18.44 6.18
C HIS A 197 5.11 17.66 4.86
N LYS A 198 3.92 17.18 4.41
CA LYS A 198 3.76 16.47 3.15
C LYS A 198 4.40 17.25 1.98
N GLY A 199 5.19 16.56 1.15
CA GLY A 199 5.87 17.12 -0.01
C GLY A 199 7.19 17.84 0.31
N ARG A 200 7.46 18.19 1.58
CA ARG A 200 8.71 18.85 1.99
C ARG A 200 9.88 17.88 1.95
N ALA A 201 11.04 18.35 1.49
CA ALA A 201 12.25 17.54 1.50
C ALA A 201 12.57 17.06 2.93
N MET A 202 12.93 15.78 3.11
CA MET A 202 13.16 15.18 4.43
C MET A 202 14.20 15.97 5.23
N LYS A 203 15.24 16.48 4.56
CA LYS A 203 16.29 17.32 5.17
C LYS A 203 15.81 18.68 5.70
N GLU A 204 14.62 19.14 5.28
CA GLU A 204 14.04 20.44 5.66
C GLU A 204 12.94 20.32 6.72
N VAL A 205 12.53 19.10 7.04
CA VAL A 205 11.53 18.85 8.09
C VAL A 205 12.15 19.13 9.47
N PRO A 206 11.49 19.86 10.38
CA PRO A 206 12.02 20.13 11.72
C PRO A 206 12.39 18.86 12.48
N LEU A 207 13.53 18.90 13.20
CA LEU A 207 14.03 17.71 13.92
C LEU A 207 13.03 17.17 14.96
N GLU A 208 12.37 18.07 15.68
CA GLU A 208 11.34 17.70 16.67
C GLU A 208 10.20 16.90 16.03
N TYR A 209 9.76 17.32 14.81
CA TYR A 209 8.74 16.59 14.07
C TYR A 209 9.24 15.22 13.61
N LEU A 210 10.49 15.12 13.13
CA LEU A 210 11.08 13.82 12.75
C LEU A 210 11.16 12.88 13.95
N LEU A 211 11.56 13.39 15.13
CA LEU A 211 11.64 12.60 16.36
C LEU A 211 10.26 12.12 16.83
N TRP A 212 9.23 12.96 16.72
CA TRP A 212 7.86 12.57 17.01
C TRP A 212 7.36 11.52 15.99
N ALA A 213 7.54 11.77 14.71
CA ALA A 213 7.08 10.90 13.63
C ALA A 213 7.76 9.52 13.68
N ALA A 214 9.04 9.44 14.04
CA ALA A 214 9.77 8.17 14.15
C ALA A 214 9.25 7.24 15.29
N ARG A 215 8.34 7.73 16.14
CA ARG A 215 7.68 6.97 17.22
C ARG A 215 6.29 6.50 16.85
N GLN A 216 5.76 6.95 15.68
CA GLN A 216 4.44 6.56 15.19
C GLN A 216 4.53 5.24 14.44
N GLU A 217 3.38 4.61 14.22
CA GLU A 217 3.25 3.43 13.38
C GLU A 217 3.13 3.85 11.91
N PHE A 218 4.24 3.79 11.21
CA PHE A 218 4.33 4.05 9.77
C PHE A 218 4.97 2.86 9.05
N ASP A 219 4.86 2.86 7.72
CA ASP A 219 5.54 1.87 6.89
C ASP A 219 7.06 1.89 7.09
N GLN A 220 7.70 0.74 6.80
CA GLN A 220 9.14 0.54 7.04
C GLN A 220 10.03 1.55 6.30
N ASP A 221 9.64 2.00 5.09
CA ASP A 221 10.44 2.92 4.30
C ASP A 221 10.43 4.32 4.90
N LEU A 222 9.25 4.77 5.38
CA LEU A 222 9.13 6.05 6.07
C LEU A 222 9.91 6.03 7.39
N LEU A 223 9.72 4.99 8.21
CA LEU A 223 10.45 4.86 9.47
C LEU A 223 11.98 4.80 9.26
N PHE A 224 12.43 4.06 8.24
CA PHE A 224 13.84 4.01 7.87
C PHE A 224 14.36 5.40 7.47
N SER A 225 13.60 6.13 6.63
CA SER A 225 13.98 7.46 6.15
C SER A 225 14.06 8.49 7.28
N LEU A 226 13.05 8.49 8.19
CA LEU A 226 13.05 9.35 9.38
C LEU A 226 14.25 9.09 10.27
N ARG A 227 14.52 7.83 10.60
CA ARG A 227 15.64 7.41 11.46
C ARG A 227 16.99 7.73 10.81
N SER A 228 17.11 7.52 9.51
CA SER A 228 18.33 7.82 8.74
C SER A 228 18.64 9.33 8.77
N GLU A 229 17.63 10.18 8.56
CA GLU A 229 17.79 11.63 8.59
C GLU A 229 18.12 12.15 10.01
N ILE A 230 17.45 11.62 11.03
CA ILE A 230 17.76 11.94 12.44
C ILE A 230 19.21 11.60 12.76
N ASN A 231 19.67 10.40 12.37
CA ASN A 231 21.04 9.96 12.61
C ASN A 231 22.07 10.79 11.84
N ARG A 232 21.74 11.19 10.60
CA ARG A 232 22.60 12.07 9.80
C ARG A 232 22.84 13.42 10.49
N ARG A 233 21.78 14.03 11.02
CA ARG A 233 21.88 15.33 11.75
C ARG A 233 22.68 15.20 13.04
N LYS A 234 22.41 14.16 13.85
CA LYS A 234 23.17 13.91 15.10
C LYS A 234 24.68 13.74 14.84
N LYS A 235 25.06 13.05 13.74
CA LYS A 235 26.47 12.92 13.36
C LYS A 235 27.08 14.24 12.88
N GLY A 236 26.32 15.06 12.14
CA GLY A 236 26.75 16.39 11.72
C GLY A 236 26.99 17.32 12.89
N ASP A 237 26.10 17.31 13.89
CA ASP A 237 26.25 18.12 15.11
C ASP A 237 27.46 17.70 15.95
N SER A 238 27.73 16.39 16.06
CA SER A 238 28.89 15.88 16.78
C SER A 238 30.22 16.22 16.06
N PHE A 239 30.21 16.25 14.73
CA PHE A 239 31.39 16.63 13.95
C PHE A 239 31.68 18.13 14.03
N SER A 240 30.64 18.99 14.02
CA SER A 240 30.80 20.44 14.20
C SER A 240 31.28 20.81 15.61
N GLN A 241 30.88 20.08 16.65
CA GLN A 241 31.39 20.27 18.00
C GLN A 241 32.86 19.85 18.16
N LEU A 242 33.27 18.77 17.49
CA LEU A 242 34.66 18.29 17.50
C LEU A 242 35.59 19.16 16.63
N ALA A 243 35.02 19.82 15.60
CA ALA A 243 35.78 20.68 14.68
C ALA A 243 35.91 22.12 15.13
N ASN A 244 35.38 22.52 16.30
CA ASN A 244 35.56 23.85 16.87
C ASN A 244 36.67 23.83 17.92
N PRO A 245 37.93 24.16 17.56
CA PRO A 245 39.07 24.14 18.48
C PRO A 245 39.00 25.23 19.58
N PHE A 246 37.99 26.12 19.55
CA PHE A 246 37.82 27.22 20.48
C PHE A 246 36.62 27.06 21.44
N ALA A 247 35.94 25.93 21.44
CA ALA A 247 34.77 25.68 22.32
C ALA A 247 35.10 25.65 23.84
N GLY A 248 36.36 25.77 24.22
CA GLY A 248 36.82 25.75 25.61
C GLY A 248 37.41 27.06 26.12
N LEU A 249 37.32 28.18 25.38
CA LEU A 249 37.83 29.49 25.78
C LEU A 249 36.65 30.45 26.09
N GLN A 250 35.95 30.19 27.20
CA GLN A 250 35.14 31.18 27.92
C GLN A 250 35.41 31.03 29.41
#